data_aacec7e05ffee6dc1418a271a1fddf31
#
_entry.id   aacec7e05ffee6dc1418a271a1fddf31
#
_cell.length_a   1.000
_cell.length_b   1.000
_cell.length_c   1.000
_cell.angle_alpha   90.00
_cell.angle_beta   90.00
_cell.angle_gamma   90.00
#
_symmetry.space_group_name_H-M   'P 1'
#
loop_
_entity.id
_entity.type
_entity.pdbx_description
1 polymer ?
#
loop_
_entity_poly.entity_id
_entity_poly.type
_entity_poly.pdbx_seq_one_letter_code
_entity_poly.pdbx_strand_id
1 'polypeptide(L)'
;SFSDSCASSQTQLAKVSVDREIARLAKIPQPEQRTQEWYLARYNLITASNAYKCLSTATNSEKNSIILEKCKPLVILDSTDSSTCLETSKNIEQSTYVNTESPLHYGVRYEPVSVLYYEWFYSTQIGEYGCIPHYKYSFLGASPDGINIKRDNNRYGRMLEIKNPKSRKITGIPKSEYWVQMQLQMETCNLNQCDFLETHFSEYDSYDEFLADGSFQMSDDGYYKGIIYHFKGNGKPHYEYMPFNATQSEYEAWDKQTMFKNQEKEWLETIFWKLDNVSCVLVERNKQWFKDNIVSMGEVWDTVLAERVTGYEHRKPKKRTNNDVSKQTTIKQYNEPLSPSKVKRTSLFSSY
;
A
#
# COMPACT_ATOMS: atom_id res chain seq x y z
N SER A 1 -11.69 -45.05 -0.51
CA SER A 1 -10.48 -45.83 -0.49
C SER A 1 -9.42 -45.19 0.41
N PHE A 2 -8.32 -45.88 0.75
CA PHE A 2 -7.31 -45.41 1.74
C PHE A 2 -6.63 -44.07 1.32
N SER A 3 -6.52 -43.76 0.04
CA SER A 3 -5.94 -42.50 -0.48
C SER A 3 -6.81 -41.29 -0.19
N ASP A 4 -8.10 -41.41 -0.24
CA ASP A 4 -9.05 -40.30 -0.04
C ASP A 4 -9.16 -39.91 1.43
N SER A 5 -9.05 -40.88 2.34
CA SER A 5 -9.05 -40.61 3.78
C SER A 5 -7.76 -39.93 4.27
N CYS A 6 -6.61 -40.24 3.67
CA CYS A 6 -5.34 -39.63 4.01
C CYS A 6 -5.25 -38.18 3.52
N ALA A 7 -5.72 -37.89 2.30
CA ALA A 7 -5.79 -36.53 1.74
C ALA A 7 -6.75 -35.64 2.53
N SER A 8 -7.92 -36.15 2.95
CA SER A 8 -8.86 -35.40 3.78
C SER A 8 -8.30 -35.07 5.17
N SER A 9 -7.59 -36.02 5.78
CA SER A 9 -6.93 -35.81 7.08
C SER A 9 -5.80 -34.77 7.02
N GLN A 10 -4.96 -34.78 5.98
CA GLN A 10 -3.91 -33.79 5.79
C GLN A 10 -4.48 -32.38 5.56
N THR A 11 -5.54 -32.27 4.77
CA THR A 11 -6.24 -31.00 4.54
C THR A 11 -6.84 -30.46 5.83
N GLN A 12 -7.39 -31.32 6.69
CA GLN A 12 -7.96 -30.93 7.97
C GLN A 12 -6.88 -30.48 8.97
N LEU A 13 -5.77 -31.17 9.04
CA LEU A 13 -4.62 -30.77 9.87
C LEU A 13 -4.03 -29.43 9.42
N ALA A 14 -3.95 -29.17 8.12
CA ALA A 14 -3.51 -27.90 7.58
C ALA A 14 -4.45 -26.76 7.98
N LYS A 15 -5.78 -26.96 7.90
CA LYS A 15 -6.77 -25.96 8.36
C LYS A 15 -6.68 -25.67 9.85
N VAL A 16 -6.50 -26.68 10.69
CA VAL A 16 -6.30 -26.50 12.15
C VAL A 16 -5.05 -25.68 12.45
N SER A 17 -3.97 -25.87 11.69
CA SER A 17 -2.76 -25.05 11.80
C SER A 17 -3.03 -23.59 11.46
N VAL A 18 -3.76 -23.33 10.37
CA VAL A 18 -4.16 -21.98 9.95
C VAL A 18 -5.08 -21.32 10.98
N ASP A 19 -6.10 -22.03 11.48
CA ASP A 19 -7.00 -21.54 12.53
C ASP A 19 -6.22 -21.02 13.75
N ARG A 20 -5.19 -21.79 14.18
CA ARG A 20 -4.34 -21.42 15.30
C ARG A 20 -3.55 -20.13 15.03
N GLU A 21 -2.98 -20.01 13.85
CA GLU A 21 -2.21 -18.81 13.50
C GLU A 21 -3.12 -17.58 13.35
N ILE A 22 -4.26 -17.68 12.71
CA ILE A 22 -5.24 -16.57 12.61
C ILE A 22 -5.68 -16.13 14.01
N ALA A 23 -5.99 -17.09 14.89
CA ALA A 23 -6.37 -16.79 16.28
C ALA A 23 -5.21 -16.17 17.09
N ARG A 24 -3.97 -16.55 16.82
CA ARG A 24 -2.77 -15.92 17.41
C ARG A 24 -2.62 -14.48 16.92
N LEU A 25 -2.71 -14.26 15.62
CA LEU A 25 -2.56 -12.94 15.00
C LEU A 25 -3.63 -11.96 15.49
N ALA A 26 -4.87 -12.41 15.64
CA ALA A 26 -5.97 -11.58 16.16
C ALA A 26 -5.76 -11.10 17.60
N LYS A 27 -4.92 -11.79 18.39
CA LYS A 27 -4.62 -11.42 19.79
C LYS A 27 -3.45 -10.44 19.93
N ILE A 28 -2.66 -10.24 18.88
CA ILE A 28 -1.52 -9.31 18.91
C ILE A 28 -2.07 -7.88 18.87
N PRO A 29 -1.65 -6.99 19.78
CA PRO A 29 -1.98 -5.57 19.66
C PRO A 29 -1.50 -5.02 18.33
N GLN A 30 -2.39 -4.45 17.55
CA GLN A 30 -2.12 -3.97 16.21
C GLN A 30 -2.56 -2.50 16.13
N PRO A 31 -1.63 -1.55 16.20
CA PRO A 31 -1.98 -0.15 16.04
C PRO A 31 -2.52 0.07 14.62
N GLU A 32 -3.56 0.89 14.53
CA GLU A 32 -4.16 1.29 13.27
C GLU A 32 -3.11 1.90 12.33
N GLN A 33 -3.16 1.54 11.06
CA GLN A 33 -2.21 2.02 10.06
C GLN A 33 -2.20 3.55 9.99
N ARG A 34 -1.00 4.11 9.89
CA ARG A 34 -0.76 5.56 9.76
C ARG A 34 -1.11 6.39 11.00
N THR A 35 -1.31 5.74 12.17
CA THR A 35 -1.32 6.40 13.46
C THR A 35 0.11 6.61 13.99
N GLN A 36 0.26 7.43 15.01
CA GLN A 36 1.54 7.66 15.66
C GLN A 36 2.12 6.38 16.26
N GLU A 37 1.27 5.58 16.90
CA GLU A 37 1.63 4.27 17.47
C GLU A 37 2.11 3.31 16.40
N TRP A 38 1.51 3.34 15.22
CA TRP A 38 1.94 2.52 14.09
C TRP A 38 3.32 2.94 13.57
N TYR A 39 3.59 4.24 13.44
CA TYR A 39 4.92 4.73 13.06
C TYR A 39 5.98 4.39 14.10
N LEU A 40 5.65 4.50 15.40
CA LEU A 40 6.56 4.15 16.50
C LEU A 40 6.87 2.63 16.50
N ALA A 41 5.87 1.79 16.32
CA ALA A 41 6.05 0.34 16.20
C ALA A 41 7.00 0.01 15.03
N ARG A 42 6.79 0.59 13.86
CA ARG A 42 7.60 0.36 12.66
C ARG A 42 9.02 0.95 12.75
N TYR A 43 9.20 2.02 13.52
CA TYR A 43 10.51 2.62 13.75
C TYR A 43 11.47 1.64 14.43
N ASN A 44 10.98 0.81 15.32
CA ASN A 44 11.77 -0.17 16.07
C ASN A 44 11.82 -1.54 15.38
N LEU A 45 11.51 -1.61 14.08
CA LEU A 45 11.51 -2.84 13.30
C LEU A 45 12.13 -2.65 11.92
N ILE A 46 12.83 -3.66 11.42
CA ILE A 46 12.99 -3.88 10.00
C ILE A 46 11.67 -4.46 9.51
N THR A 47 10.95 -3.71 8.68
CA THR A 47 9.65 -4.14 8.15
C THR A 47 9.83 -4.96 6.88
N ALA A 48 8.86 -5.80 6.55
CA ALA A 48 8.91 -6.68 5.39
C ALA A 48 9.22 -5.92 4.08
N SER A 49 8.65 -4.73 3.89
CA SER A 49 8.89 -3.88 2.72
C SER A 49 10.32 -3.35 2.61
N ASN A 50 11.09 -3.33 3.69
CA ASN A 50 12.48 -2.89 3.74
C ASN A 50 13.49 -4.04 3.87
N ALA A 51 13.03 -5.27 4.06
CA ALA A 51 13.89 -6.43 4.35
C ALA A 51 14.93 -6.69 3.25
N TYR A 52 14.58 -6.45 1.97
CA TYR A 52 15.49 -6.63 0.85
C TYR A 52 16.78 -5.80 0.97
N LYS A 53 16.70 -4.63 1.63
CA LYS A 53 17.87 -3.75 1.90
C LYS A 53 18.82 -4.30 2.95
N CYS A 54 18.41 -5.32 3.69
CA CYS A 54 19.17 -5.91 4.78
C CYS A 54 19.83 -7.25 4.42
N LEU A 55 19.64 -7.73 3.19
CA LEU A 55 20.20 -9.01 2.73
C LEU A 55 21.72 -8.91 2.54
N SER A 56 22.40 -10.06 2.55
CA SER A 56 23.83 -10.13 2.20
C SER A 56 24.10 -9.62 0.78
N THR A 57 23.14 -9.81 -0.13
CA THR A 57 23.19 -9.36 -1.52
C THR A 57 22.82 -7.90 -1.73
N ALA A 58 22.32 -7.19 -0.70
CA ALA A 58 21.97 -5.80 -0.80
C ALA A 58 23.22 -4.92 -0.99
N THR A 59 23.07 -3.89 -1.82
CA THR A 59 24.14 -2.91 -2.05
C THR A 59 24.42 -2.08 -0.80
N ASN A 60 25.63 -1.51 -0.72
CA ASN A 60 25.98 -0.60 0.36
C ASN A 60 25.03 0.61 0.43
N SER A 61 24.53 1.09 -0.71
CA SER A 61 23.57 2.18 -0.78
C SER A 61 22.22 1.80 -0.15
N GLU A 62 21.71 0.60 -0.44
CA GLU A 62 20.47 0.09 0.14
C GLU A 62 20.59 -0.10 1.65
N LYS A 63 21.67 -0.76 2.12
CA LYS A 63 21.96 -0.89 3.56
C LYS A 63 22.07 0.45 4.25
N ASN A 64 22.80 1.39 3.65
CA ASN A 64 22.96 2.74 4.18
C ASN A 64 21.62 3.48 4.27
N SER A 65 20.72 3.30 3.27
CA SER A 65 19.42 3.97 3.27
C SER A 65 18.51 3.52 4.41
N ILE A 66 18.47 2.20 4.71
CA ILE A 66 17.66 1.68 5.80
C ILE A 66 18.24 2.04 7.18
N ILE A 67 19.56 1.97 7.36
CA ILE A 67 20.21 2.38 8.61
C ILE A 67 19.92 3.86 8.88
N LEU A 68 20.12 4.73 7.89
CA LEU A 68 19.82 6.15 8.01
C LEU A 68 18.35 6.42 8.34
N GLU A 69 17.42 5.71 7.69
CA GLU A 69 15.99 5.82 7.96
C GLU A 69 15.66 5.46 9.43
N LYS A 70 16.23 4.36 9.92
CA LYS A 70 15.95 3.86 11.28
C LYS A 70 16.71 4.61 12.37
N CYS A 71 17.78 5.32 12.05
CA CYS A 71 18.51 6.15 13.01
C CYS A 71 17.91 7.56 13.17
N LYS A 72 17.23 8.08 12.15
CA LYS A 72 16.59 9.41 12.25
C LYS A 72 15.52 9.41 13.34
N PRO A 73 15.54 10.38 14.29
CA PRO A 73 14.51 10.48 15.31
C PRO A 73 13.11 10.59 14.68
N LEU A 74 12.14 9.91 15.27
CA LEU A 74 10.73 10.15 14.95
C LEU A 74 10.34 11.53 15.47
N VAL A 75 9.77 12.35 14.61
CA VAL A 75 9.12 13.60 15.03
C VAL A 75 7.75 13.24 15.56
N ILE A 76 7.63 13.17 16.88
CA ILE A 76 6.34 12.97 17.56
C ILE A 76 5.75 14.37 17.75
N LEU A 77 4.60 14.62 17.14
CA LEU A 77 3.84 15.84 17.37
C LEU A 77 3.04 15.68 18.67
N ASP A 78 3.60 16.07 19.78
CA ASP A 78 2.85 16.18 21.03
C ASP A 78 1.88 17.36 20.91
N SER A 79 0.58 17.06 20.98
CA SER A 79 -0.52 18.02 20.89
C SER A 79 -0.72 18.85 22.18
N THR A 80 0.20 18.81 23.15
CA THR A 80 -0.03 19.39 24.48
C THR A 80 1.01 20.39 25.02
N ASP A 81 2.12 20.68 24.32
CA ASP A 81 3.06 21.67 24.83
C ASP A 81 3.44 22.75 23.82
N SER A 82 2.84 23.93 24.01
CA SER A 82 2.98 25.12 23.17
C SER A 82 4.26 25.95 23.46
N SER A 83 5.22 25.47 24.25
CA SER A 83 6.22 26.40 24.79
C SER A 83 7.69 26.16 24.47
N THR A 84 8.10 25.15 23.71
CA THR A 84 9.55 24.89 23.51
C THR A 84 9.98 24.41 22.11
N CYS A 85 9.45 24.98 21.02
CA CYS A 85 10.03 24.70 19.68
C CYS A 85 9.87 25.88 18.72
N LEU A 86 10.68 26.93 18.92
CA LEU A 86 10.64 28.13 18.05
C LEU A 86 11.50 28.03 16.77
N GLU A 87 12.25 26.96 16.53
CA GLU A 87 13.12 26.88 15.34
C GLU A 87 12.76 25.76 14.32
N THR A 88 11.87 24.83 14.67
CA THR A 88 11.44 23.74 13.75
C THR A 88 10.06 23.96 13.12
N SER A 89 9.34 24.98 13.56
CA SER A 89 7.93 25.19 13.17
C SER A 89 7.73 25.64 11.72
N LYS A 90 8.75 26.13 11.03
CA LYS A 90 8.62 26.58 9.62
C LYS A 90 8.52 25.46 8.59
N ASN A 91 8.83 24.20 8.95
CA ASN A 91 8.76 23.06 8.04
C ASN A 91 7.54 22.15 8.29
N ILE A 92 6.73 22.42 9.31
CA ILE A 92 5.63 21.54 9.74
C ILE A 92 4.30 21.94 9.10
N GLU A 93 4.08 23.21 8.79
CA GLU A 93 2.86 23.66 8.08
C GLU A 93 2.80 23.23 6.61
N GLN A 94 3.91 22.75 6.01
CA GLN A 94 3.93 22.23 4.64
C GLN A 94 3.60 20.73 4.53
N SER A 95 3.34 20.02 5.63
CA SER A 95 3.18 18.56 5.64
C SER A 95 1.73 18.07 5.55
N THR A 96 0.74 18.92 5.48
CA THR A 96 -0.69 18.51 5.38
C THR A 96 -1.19 18.34 3.95
N TYR A 97 -0.41 18.77 2.95
CA TYR A 97 -0.80 18.58 1.56
C TYR A 97 -0.41 17.18 1.08
N VAL A 98 -1.43 16.33 0.89
CA VAL A 98 -1.25 15.02 0.24
C VAL A 98 -1.33 15.23 -1.26
N ASN A 99 -0.24 14.96 -1.97
CA ASN A 99 -0.25 14.97 -3.44
C ASN A 99 -1.02 13.76 -3.95
N THR A 100 -2.31 13.95 -4.25
CA THR A 100 -3.22 12.90 -4.73
C THR A 100 -2.88 12.38 -6.13
N GLU A 101 -2.06 13.11 -6.90
CA GLU A 101 -1.62 12.73 -8.23
C GLU A 101 -0.33 11.88 -8.24
N SER A 102 0.30 11.70 -7.09
CA SER A 102 1.54 10.93 -7.00
C SER A 102 1.29 9.44 -7.26
N PRO A 103 2.26 8.71 -7.85
CA PRO A 103 2.16 7.25 -8.01
C PRO A 103 1.98 6.50 -6.69
N LEU A 104 2.51 7.04 -5.60
CA LEU A 104 2.33 6.47 -4.26
C LEU A 104 0.88 6.61 -3.79
N HIS A 105 0.28 7.77 -4.01
CA HIS A 105 -1.11 8.01 -3.63
C HIS A 105 -2.09 7.23 -4.52
N TYR A 106 -1.77 7.06 -5.81
CA TYR A 106 -2.51 6.16 -6.70
C TYR A 106 -2.60 4.74 -6.12
N GLY A 107 -1.48 4.20 -5.59
CA GLY A 107 -1.49 2.92 -4.88
C GLY A 107 -2.46 2.92 -3.70
N VAL A 108 -2.42 3.96 -2.86
CA VAL A 108 -3.31 4.10 -1.69
C VAL A 108 -4.79 4.20 -2.09
N ARG A 109 -5.10 4.90 -3.20
CA ARG A 109 -6.46 5.08 -3.71
C ARG A 109 -7.06 3.76 -4.20
N TYR A 110 -6.28 2.94 -4.90
CA TYR A 110 -6.78 1.74 -5.59
C TYR A 110 -6.60 0.43 -4.80
N GLU A 111 -5.81 0.42 -3.72
CA GLU A 111 -5.65 -0.76 -2.87
C GLU A 111 -6.98 -1.32 -2.36
N PRO A 112 -7.95 -0.50 -1.84
CA PRO A 112 -9.26 -1.02 -1.43
C PRO A 112 -10.08 -1.60 -2.60
N VAL A 113 -9.99 -1.01 -3.81
CA VAL A 113 -10.67 -1.58 -4.99
C VAL A 113 -10.08 -2.93 -5.35
N SER A 114 -8.78 -3.11 -5.21
CA SER A 114 -8.10 -4.39 -5.45
C SER A 114 -8.53 -5.46 -4.44
N VAL A 115 -8.74 -5.07 -3.16
CA VAL A 115 -9.32 -5.97 -2.15
C VAL A 115 -10.74 -6.37 -2.54
N LEU A 116 -11.60 -5.40 -2.89
CA LEU A 116 -12.98 -5.66 -3.32
C LEU A 116 -13.03 -6.59 -4.54
N TYR A 117 -12.17 -6.37 -5.54
CA TYR A 117 -12.02 -7.26 -6.68
C TYR A 117 -11.64 -8.67 -6.24
N TYR A 118 -10.62 -8.81 -5.40
CA TYR A 118 -10.11 -10.10 -4.95
C TYR A 118 -11.16 -10.89 -4.17
N GLU A 119 -11.86 -10.24 -3.24
CA GLU A 119 -12.93 -10.86 -2.46
C GLU A 119 -14.08 -11.34 -3.34
N TRP A 120 -14.52 -10.49 -4.27
CA TRP A 120 -15.58 -10.79 -5.21
C TRP A 120 -15.19 -11.94 -6.15
N PHE A 121 -14.01 -11.81 -6.81
CA PHE A 121 -13.58 -12.78 -7.84
C PHE A 121 -13.30 -14.17 -7.27
N TYR A 122 -12.71 -14.25 -6.09
CA TYR A 122 -12.39 -15.52 -5.44
C TYR A 122 -13.43 -15.97 -4.41
N SER A 123 -14.53 -15.27 -4.28
CA SER A 123 -15.61 -15.55 -3.32
C SER A 123 -15.09 -15.75 -1.90
N THR A 124 -14.14 -14.91 -1.48
CA THR A 124 -13.44 -14.98 -0.20
C THR A 124 -13.69 -13.74 0.66
N GLN A 125 -13.05 -13.68 1.80
CA GLN A 125 -13.06 -12.52 2.69
C GLN A 125 -11.65 -12.26 3.20
N ILE A 126 -11.22 -11.00 3.16
CA ILE A 126 -9.92 -10.56 3.62
C ILE A 126 -10.04 -9.96 5.03
N GLY A 127 -9.26 -10.50 5.97
CA GLY A 127 -9.04 -9.89 7.27
C GLY A 127 -7.92 -8.86 7.19
N GLU A 128 -8.15 -7.69 7.77
CA GLU A 128 -7.16 -6.62 7.88
C GLU A 128 -6.27 -6.85 9.10
N TYR A 129 -4.97 -6.58 8.93
CA TYR A 129 -3.97 -6.69 9.97
C TYR A 129 -3.04 -5.47 9.95
N GLY A 130 -2.65 -5.03 11.14
CA GLY A 130 -1.69 -3.94 11.32
C GLY A 130 -0.24 -4.40 11.21
N CYS A 131 0.65 -3.72 11.93
CA CYS A 131 2.05 -4.10 12.02
C CYS A 131 2.23 -5.24 13.03
N ILE A 132 2.59 -6.42 12.55
CA ILE A 132 2.76 -7.65 13.32
C ILE A 132 4.26 -7.82 13.60
N PRO A 133 4.71 -7.85 14.86
CA PRO A 133 6.08 -8.17 15.21
C PRO A 133 6.33 -9.67 15.03
N HIS A 134 7.55 -10.03 14.62
CA HIS A 134 7.96 -11.43 14.49
C HIS A 134 8.08 -12.08 15.89
N TYR A 135 7.51 -13.26 16.07
CA TYR A 135 7.41 -13.93 17.37
C TYR A 135 8.76 -14.28 18.02
N LYS A 136 9.82 -14.44 17.24
CA LYS A 136 11.16 -14.82 17.70
C LYS A 136 12.18 -13.69 17.58
N TYR A 137 12.12 -12.90 16.53
CA TYR A 137 13.09 -11.84 16.20
C TYR A 137 12.44 -10.49 16.40
N SER A 138 12.60 -9.90 17.57
CA SER A 138 11.91 -8.68 18.00
C SER A 138 12.20 -7.44 17.14
N PHE A 139 13.25 -7.50 16.31
CA PHE A 139 13.61 -6.43 15.38
C PHE A 139 12.96 -6.58 13.98
N LEU A 140 12.17 -7.61 13.76
CA LEU A 140 11.45 -7.85 12.50
C LEU A 140 9.95 -7.68 12.68
N GLY A 141 9.29 -7.21 11.64
CA GLY A 141 7.84 -7.13 11.60
C GLY A 141 7.30 -7.00 10.18
N ALA A 142 6.00 -7.22 10.04
CA ALA A 142 5.31 -7.18 8.76
C ALA A 142 3.92 -6.57 8.90
N SER A 143 3.47 -5.89 7.87
CA SER A 143 2.08 -5.45 7.71
C SER A 143 1.60 -6.03 6.37
N PRO A 144 0.92 -7.17 6.37
CA PRO A 144 0.32 -7.72 5.15
C PRO A 144 -0.86 -6.85 4.73
N ASP A 145 -1.14 -6.79 3.44
CA ASP A 145 -2.33 -6.09 2.91
C ASP A 145 -3.61 -6.87 3.24
N GLY A 146 -3.48 -8.16 3.58
CA GLY A 146 -4.57 -8.96 4.13
C GLY A 146 -4.25 -10.43 4.27
N ILE A 147 -5.19 -11.16 4.90
CA ILE A 147 -5.16 -12.62 5.01
C ILE A 147 -6.56 -13.15 4.74
N ASN A 148 -6.67 -14.20 3.92
CA ASN A 148 -7.94 -14.85 3.65
C ASN A 148 -8.48 -15.53 4.92
N ILE A 149 -9.63 -15.06 5.41
CA ILE A 149 -10.25 -15.53 6.66
C ILE A 149 -11.52 -16.35 6.45
N LYS A 150 -12.00 -16.50 5.23
CA LYS A 150 -13.18 -17.31 4.91
C LYS A 150 -12.83 -18.80 4.90
N ARG A 151 -13.19 -19.49 5.98
CA ARG A 151 -12.72 -20.86 6.32
C ARG A 151 -13.13 -21.94 5.31
N ASP A 152 -14.25 -21.78 4.64
CA ASP A 152 -14.77 -22.69 3.62
C ASP A 152 -14.23 -22.42 2.20
N ASN A 153 -13.33 -21.45 2.06
CA ASN A 153 -12.66 -21.12 0.82
C ASN A 153 -11.30 -21.85 0.69
N ASN A 154 -10.93 -22.22 -0.53
CA ASN A 154 -9.64 -22.88 -0.81
C ASN A 154 -8.42 -21.98 -0.62
N ARG A 155 -8.62 -20.67 -0.46
CA ARG A 155 -7.59 -19.68 -0.15
C ARG A 155 -7.46 -19.37 1.33
N TYR A 156 -8.19 -20.07 2.20
CA TYR A 156 -8.17 -19.85 3.65
C TYR A 156 -6.74 -19.88 4.22
N GLY A 157 -6.35 -18.82 4.92
CA GLY A 157 -5.00 -18.63 5.47
C GLY A 157 -3.95 -18.17 4.46
N ARG A 158 -4.32 -17.99 3.19
CA ARG A 158 -3.43 -17.40 2.19
C ARG A 158 -3.36 -15.90 2.41
N MET A 159 -2.14 -15.37 2.48
CA MET A 159 -1.90 -13.93 2.61
C MET A 159 -2.14 -13.23 1.28
N LEU A 160 -2.30 -11.93 1.32
CA LEU A 160 -2.46 -11.07 0.15
C LEU A 160 -1.42 -9.93 0.22
N GLU A 161 -0.72 -9.72 -0.88
CA GLU A 161 0.13 -8.56 -1.13
C GLU A 161 -0.33 -7.89 -2.41
N ILE A 162 -0.65 -6.60 -2.33
CA ILE A 162 -1.23 -5.82 -3.42
C ILE A 162 -0.22 -4.81 -3.95
N LYS A 163 -0.15 -4.70 -5.27
CA LYS A 163 0.56 -3.61 -5.94
C LYS A 163 -0.32 -3.00 -7.03
N ASN A 164 -0.47 -1.68 -6.99
CA ASN A 164 -1.20 -0.90 -7.98
C ASN A 164 -0.20 -0.04 -8.78
N PRO A 165 0.49 -0.60 -9.78
CA PRO A 165 1.44 0.19 -10.59
C PRO A 165 0.69 1.17 -11.51
N LYS A 166 1.02 2.46 -11.44
CA LYS A 166 0.42 3.49 -12.33
C LYS A 166 0.96 3.42 -13.76
N SER A 167 2.23 3.05 -13.95
CA SER A 167 2.89 3.09 -15.27
C SER A 167 3.74 1.86 -15.58
N ARG A 168 4.06 1.04 -14.58
CA ARG A 168 4.88 -0.16 -14.78
C ARG A 168 4.02 -1.27 -15.39
N LYS A 169 4.57 -1.94 -16.40
CA LYS A 169 3.94 -3.14 -16.98
C LYS A 169 3.81 -4.25 -15.93
N ILE A 170 2.65 -4.86 -15.85
CA ILE A 170 2.39 -6.07 -15.07
C ILE A 170 2.89 -7.26 -15.88
N THR A 171 3.74 -8.08 -15.28
CA THR A 171 4.38 -9.25 -15.94
C THR A 171 3.97 -10.58 -15.33
N GLY A 172 3.28 -10.56 -14.19
CA GLY A 172 2.97 -11.76 -13.41
C GLY A 172 4.17 -12.35 -12.66
N ILE A 173 5.33 -11.68 -12.70
CA ILE A 173 6.53 -12.10 -11.98
C ILE A 173 6.84 -11.05 -10.92
N PRO A 174 6.78 -11.39 -9.61
CA PRO A 174 7.12 -10.46 -8.56
C PRO A 174 8.57 -9.98 -8.70
N LYS A 175 8.79 -8.67 -8.57
CA LYS A 175 10.15 -8.17 -8.40
C LYS A 175 10.79 -8.79 -7.15
N SER A 176 12.13 -8.91 -7.16
CA SER A 176 12.88 -9.46 -6.03
C SER A 176 12.51 -8.82 -4.68
N GLU A 177 12.36 -7.50 -4.64
CA GLU A 177 11.98 -6.75 -3.45
C GLU A 177 10.58 -7.14 -2.91
N TYR A 178 9.60 -7.38 -3.81
CA TYR A 178 8.25 -7.83 -3.42
C TYR A 178 8.23 -9.28 -2.99
N TRP A 179 9.04 -10.12 -3.66
CA TRP A 179 9.19 -11.52 -3.25
C TRP A 179 9.77 -11.61 -1.84
N VAL A 180 10.84 -10.85 -1.53
CA VAL A 180 11.42 -10.75 -0.19
C VAL A 180 10.41 -10.23 0.83
N GLN A 181 9.62 -9.22 0.48
CA GLN A 181 8.56 -8.69 1.33
C GLN A 181 7.58 -9.79 1.72
N MET A 182 7.07 -10.55 0.74
CA MET A 182 6.13 -11.66 0.99
C MET A 182 6.76 -12.79 1.80
N GLN A 183 8.05 -13.12 1.59
CA GLN A 183 8.74 -14.12 2.40
C GLN A 183 8.79 -13.73 3.87
N LEU A 184 9.13 -12.48 4.18
CA LEU A 184 9.14 -12.02 5.56
C LEU A 184 7.74 -11.90 6.17
N GLN A 185 6.73 -11.51 5.39
CA GLN A 185 5.33 -11.52 5.82
C GLN A 185 4.89 -12.94 6.22
N MET A 186 5.14 -13.93 5.35
CA MET A 186 4.78 -15.33 5.62
C MET A 186 5.56 -15.89 6.82
N GLU A 187 6.82 -15.52 6.99
CA GLU A 187 7.62 -15.92 8.15
C GLU A 187 7.06 -15.32 9.45
N THR A 188 6.74 -14.02 9.46
CA THR A 188 6.22 -13.30 10.62
C THR A 188 4.83 -13.83 11.04
N CYS A 189 3.95 -14.07 10.07
CA CYS A 189 2.59 -14.56 10.31
C CYS A 189 2.52 -16.08 10.48
N ASN A 190 3.61 -16.79 10.21
CA ASN A 190 3.69 -18.26 10.19
C ASN A 190 2.65 -18.91 9.28
N LEU A 191 2.44 -18.30 8.11
CA LEU A 191 1.61 -18.80 7.03
C LEU A 191 2.47 -19.19 5.83
N ASN A 192 1.97 -20.05 4.94
CA ASN A 192 2.83 -20.67 3.94
C ASN A 192 2.56 -20.22 2.50
N GLN A 193 1.54 -19.43 2.27
CA GLN A 193 1.14 -18.98 0.94
C GLN A 193 0.75 -17.50 0.94
N CYS A 194 1.11 -16.80 -0.13
CA CYS A 194 0.73 -15.41 -0.37
C CYS A 194 0.31 -15.26 -1.84
N ASP A 195 -0.85 -14.68 -2.09
CA ASP A 195 -1.23 -14.24 -3.42
C ASP A 195 -0.63 -12.85 -3.67
N PHE A 196 0.17 -12.74 -4.72
CA PHE A 196 0.69 -11.48 -5.21
C PHE A 196 -0.28 -10.94 -6.25
N LEU A 197 -1.05 -9.93 -5.87
CA LEU A 197 -2.06 -9.29 -6.71
C LEU A 197 -1.50 -7.98 -7.27
N GLU A 198 -1.41 -7.89 -8.59
CA GLU A 198 -1.12 -6.65 -9.29
C GLU A 198 -2.34 -6.22 -10.09
N THR A 199 -2.77 -4.98 -9.92
CA THR A 199 -3.93 -4.41 -10.64
C THR A 199 -3.56 -3.05 -11.20
N HIS A 200 -3.99 -2.77 -12.41
CA HIS A 200 -3.88 -1.47 -13.05
C HIS A 200 -5.27 -0.95 -13.39
N PHE A 201 -5.49 0.30 -13.04
CA PHE A 201 -6.75 1.01 -13.30
C PHE A 201 -6.47 2.20 -14.19
N SER A 202 -7.28 2.36 -15.23
CA SER A 202 -7.38 3.61 -15.99
C SER A 202 -8.66 4.36 -15.60
N GLU A 203 -8.62 5.66 -15.72
CA GLU A 203 -9.72 6.54 -15.36
C GLU A 203 -10.38 7.09 -16.61
N TYR A 204 -11.69 7.31 -16.57
CA TYR A 204 -12.44 8.02 -17.57
C TYR A 204 -12.46 9.51 -17.24
N ASP A 205 -12.39 10.38 -18.26
CA ASP A 205 -12.40 11.81 -18.05
C ASP A 205 -13.79 12.35 -17.63
N SER A 206 -14.86 11.59 -17.88
CA SER A 206 -16.22 12.00 -17.54
C SER A 206 -17.17 10.82 -17.30
N TYR A 207 -18.31 11.11 -16.68
CA TYR A 207 -19.42 10.15 -16.54
C TYR A 207 -19.98 9.73 -17.90
N ASP A 208 -20.05 10.64 -18.86
CA ASP A 208 -20.55 10.34 -20.20
C ASP A 208 -19.65 9.32 -20.91
N GLU A 209 -18.33 9.45 -20.81
CA GLU A 209 -17.38 8.47 -21.32
C GLU A 209 -17.51 7.13 -20.59
N PHE A 210 -17.66 7.13 -19.27
CA PHE A 210 -17.89 5.95 -18.49
C PHE A 210 -19.16 5.21 -18.96
N LEU A 211 -20.27 5.92 -19.20
CA LEU A 211 -21.51 5.30 -19.67
C LEU A 211 -21.44 4.84 -21.14
N ALA A 212 -20.66 5.52 -21.97
CA ALA A 212 -20.53 5.20 -23.39
C ALA A 212 -19.68 3.93 -23.64
N ASP A 213 -18.83 3.53 -22.71
CA ASP A 213 -17.96 2.36 -22.84
C ASP A 213 -18.68 1.09 -22.26
N GLY A 214 -19.46 0.43 -23.08
CA GLY A 214 -20.13 -0.84 -22.77
C GLY A 214 -21.33 -0.72 -21.83
N SER A 215 -21.40 -1.62 -20.85
CA SER A 215 -22.43 -1.59 -19.80
C SER A 215 -21.98 -0.79 -18.58
N PHE A 216 -22.87 -0.59 -17.60
CA PHE A 216 -22.51 0.07 -16.33
C PHE A 216 -21.39 -0.70 -15.57
N GLN A 217 -21.39 -2.03 -15.64
CA GLN A 217 -20.46 -2.90 -14.92
C GLN A 217 -19.17 -3.22 -15.69
N MET A 218 -19.22 -3.13 -17.04
CA MET A 218 -18.17 -3.68 -17.89
C MET A 218 -17.96 -2.82 -19.15
N SER A 219 -16.72 -2.56 -19.52
CA SER A 219 -16.37 -1.88 -20.76
C SER A 219 -16.63 -2.75 -21.98
N ASP A 220 -16.58 -2.16 -23.19
CA ASP A 220 -16.69 -2.90 -24.46
C ASP A 220 -15.59 -3.96 -24.61
N ASP A 221 -14.40 -3.70 -24.07
CA ASP A 221 -13.27 -4.64 -24.04
C ASP A 221 -13.39 -5.71 -22.93
N GLY A 222 -14.46 -5.71 -22.14
CA GLY A 222 -14.69 -6.70 -21.07
C GLY A 222 -13.99 -6.42 -19.77
N TYR A 223 -13.57 -5.18 -19.50
CA TYR A 223 -12.96 -4.78 -18.23
C TYR A 223 -14.03 -4.33 -17.22
N TYR A 224 -13.86 -4.72 -15.95
CA TYR A 224 -14.73 -4.25 -14.87
C TYR A 224 -14.59 -2.77 -14.65
N LYS A 225 -15.73 -2.12 -14.36
CA LYS A 225 -15.84 -0.68 -14.15
C LYS A 225 -16.35 -0.37 -12.76
N GLY A 226 -16.05 0.82 -12.26
CA GLY A 226 -16.56 1.27 -10.98
C GLY A 226 -16.30 2.73 -10.69
N ILE A 227 -16.69 3.13 -9.48
CA ILE A 227 -16.74 4.52 -9.07
C ILE A 227 -16.11 4.66 -7.68
N ILE A 228 -15.34 5.73 -7.48
CA ILE A 228 -14.81 6.16 -6.19
C ILE A 228 -15.29 7.59 -5.96
N TYR A 229 -15.80 7.89 -4.77
CA TYR A 229 -16.05 9.26 -4.33
C TYR A 229 -14.90 9.75 -3.48
N HIS A 230 -14.45 10.95 -3.79
CA HIS A 230 -13.40 11.64 -3.05
C HIS A 230 -13.99 12.83 -2.31
N PHE A 231 -13.91 12.78 -0.99
CA PHE A 231 -14.34 13.84 -0.07
C PHE A 231 -13.12 14.45 0.62
N LYS A 232 -13.26 15.70 1.00
CA LYS A 232 -12.29 16.37 1.86
C LYS A 232 -12.32 15.75 3.26
N GLY A 233 -11.22 15.18 3.67
CA GLY A 233 -11.05 14.67 5.02
C GLY A 233 -10.26 15.64 5.90
N ASN A 234 -10.16 15.36 7.18
CA ASN A 234 -9.38 16.13 8.14
C ASN A 234 -7.87 15.89 7.92
N GLY A 235 -7.27 16.67 7.00
CA GLY A 235 -5.85 16.59 6.65
C GLY A 235 -5.45 15.38 5.80
N LYS A 236 -6.39 14.49 5.45
CA LYS A 236 -6.16 13.34 4.57
C LYS A 236 -7.33 13.19 3.61
N PRO A 237 -7.11 12.72 2.36
CA PRO A 237 -8.19 12.35 1.45
C PRO A 237 -9.11 11.30 2.08
N HIS A 238 -10.41 11.44 1.88
CA HIS A 238 -11.40 10.45 2.30
C HIS A 238 -12.08 9.88 1.07
N TYR A 239 -11.96 8.57 0.87
CA TYR A 239 -12.54 7.87 -0.27
C TYR A 239 -13.66 6.95 0.17
N GLU A 240 -14.73 6.91 -0.62
CA GLU A 240 -15.80 5.93 -0.53
C GLU A 240 -15.84 5.13 -1.82
N TYR A 241 -15.96 3.83 -1.71
CA TYR A 241 -15.82 2.89 -2.81
C TYR A 241 -17.14 2.22 -3.13
N MET A 242 -17.57 2.30 -4.39
CA MET A 242 -18.71 1.53 -4.87
C MET A 242 -18.44 0.02 -4.72
N PRO A 243 -19.41 -0.79 -4.29
CA PRO A 243 -19.24 -2.24 -4.25
C PRO A 243 -18.79 -2.80 -5.62
N PHE A 244 -17.85 -3.74 -5.60
CA PHE A 244 -17.28 -4.26 -6.83
C PHE A 244 -18.34 -4.95 -7.69
N ASN A 245 -18.33 -4.66 -8.99
CA ASN A 245 -19.27 -5.18 -9.98
C ASN A 245 -20.76 -4.87 -9.67
N ALA A 246 -21.03 -3.75 -8.99
CA ALA A 246 -22.39 -3.32 -8.71
C ALA A 246 -23.15 -3.01 -10.00
N THR A 247 -24.43 -3.38 -10.03
CA THR A 247 -25.37 -2.94 -11.05
C THR A 247 -25.68 -1.45 -10.90
N GLN A 248 -26.25 -0.83 -11.93
CA GLN A 248 -26.66 0.58 -11.84
C GLN A 248 -27.64 0.83 -10.68
N SER A 249 -28.58 -0.07 -10.43
CA SER A 249 -29.52 0.06 -9.31
C SER A 249 -28.84 -0.05 -7.94
N GLU A 250 -27.84 -0.92 -7.80
CA GLU A 250 -27.04 -1.03 -6.57
C GLU A 250 -26.16 0.21 -6.36
N TYR A 251 -25.61 0.77 -7.44
CA TYR A 251 -24.91 2.05 -7.39
C TYR A 251 -25.82 3.20 -6.92
N GLU A 252 -27.04 3.32 -7.47
CA GLU A 252 -28.00 4.37 -7.07
C GLU A 252 -28.37 4.27 -5.58
N ALA A 253 -28.45 3.05 -5.05
CA ALA A 253 -28.68 2.83 -3.63
C ALA A 253 -27.46 3.20 -2.79
N TRP A 254 -26.27 2.80 -3.22
CA TRP A 254 -25.00 3.12 -2.58
C TRP A 254 -24.70 4.63 -2.61
N ASP A 255 -24.97 5.30 -3.74
CA ASP A 255 -24.83 6.75 -3.90
C ASP A 255 -25.62 7.51 -2.83
N LYS A 256 -26.93 7.24 -2.74
CA LYS A 256 -27.81 7.87 -1.74
C LYS A 256 -27.32 7.67 -0.32
N GLN A 257 -26.90 6.44 0.02
CA GLN A 257 -26.39 6.12 1.36
C GLN A 257 -25.07 6.83 1.65
N THR A 258 -24.16 6.84 0.67
CA THR A 258 -22.82 7.42 0.79
C THR A 258 -22.89 8.93 0.89
N MET A 259 -23.71 9.59 0.08
CA MET A 259 -23.91 11.03 0.15
C MET A 259 -24.57 11.45 1.47
N PHE A 260 -25.55 10.69 1.96
CA PHE A 260 -26.15 10.93 3.28
C PHE A 260 -25.14 10.76 4.43
N LYS A 261 -24.35 9.68 4.41
CA LYS A 261 -23.30 9.40 5.41
C LYS A 261 -22.25 10.50 5.48
N ASN A 262 -21.94 11.13 4.35
CA ASN A 262 -20.87 12.13 4.23
C ASN A 262 -21.41 13.56 4.02
N GLN A 263 -22.68 13.84 4.36
CA GLN A 263 -23.32 15.13 4.13
C GLN A 263 -22.60 16.34 4.76
N GLU A 264 -21.82 16.10 5.83
CA GLU A 264 -21.02 17.13 6.51
C GLU A 264 -19.63 17.33 5.86
N LYS A 265 -19.27 16.52 4.85
CA LYS A 265 -17.98 16.62 4.17
C LYS A 265 -18.14 17.31 2.83
N GLU A 266 -17.11 18.06 2.44
CA GLU A 266 -17.01 18.63 1.11
C GLU A 266 -16.69 17.52 0.11
N TRP A 267 -17.61 17.29 -0.86
CA TRP A 267 -17.35 16.42 -1.99
C TRP A 267 -16.40 17.13 -2.96
N LEU A 268 -15.32 16.47 -3.38
CA LEU A 268 -14.29 17.04 -4.25
C LEU A 268 -14.44 16.56 -5.70
N GLU A 269 -14.55 15.24 -5.90
CA GLU A 269 -14.64 14.65 -7.22
C GLU A 269 -15.24 13.25 -7.20
N THR A 270 -15.71 12.80 -8.35
CA THR A 270 -16.02 11.40 -8.64
C THR A 270 -14.98 10.86 -9.62
N ILE A 271 -14.40 9.72 -9.28
CA ILE A 271 -13.41 9.02 -10.10
C ILE A 271 -14.10 7.82 -10.73
N PHE A 272 -14.17 7.82 -12.05
CA PHE A 272 -14.69 6.72 -12.84
C PHE A 272 -13.53 5.90 -13.37
N TRP A 273 -13.49 4.60 -13.04
CA TRP A 273 -12.35 3.76 -13.36
C TRP A 273 -12.75 2.48 -14.10
N LYS A 274 -11.79 1.89 -14.81
CA LYS A 274 -11.84 0.50 -15.29
C LYS A 274 -10.59 -0.26 -14.89
N LEU A 275 -10.76 -1.54 -14.52
CA LEU A 275 -9.67 -2.47 -14.21
C LEU A 275 -9.20 -3.10 -15.51
N ASP A 276 -8.18 -2.51 -16.13
CA ASP A 276 -7.72 -2.89 -17.47
C ASP A 276 -6.58 -3.90 -17.47
N ASN A 277 -5.93 -4.14 -16.33
CA ASN A 277 -4.96 -5.22 -16.21
C ASN A 277 -4.93 -5.79 -14.80
N VAL A 278 -4.87 -7.12 -14.70
CA VAL A 278 -4.81 -7.84 -13.43
C VAL A 278 -3.91 -9.06 -13.54
N SER A 279 -3.13 -9.32 -12.52
CA SER A 279 -2.35 -10.54 -12.34
C SER A 279 -2.40 -10.97 -10.88
N CYS A 280 -2.71 -12.23 -10.63
CA CYS A 280 -2.70 -12.82 -9.29
C CYS A 280 -1.85 -14.09 -9.32
N VAL A 281 -0.71 -14.07 -8.65
CA VAL A 281 0.29 -15.16 -8.68
C VAL A 281 0.51 -15.68 -7.27
N LEU A 282 0.45 -17.01 -7.11
CA LEU A 282 0.76 -17.66 -5.85
C LEU A 282 2.27 -17.65 -5.59
N VAL A 283 2.66 -17.19 -4.42
CA VAL A 283 4.02 -17.26 -3.88
C VAL A 283 4.01 -18.15 -2.65
N GLU A 284 4.85 -19.17 -2.64
CA GLU A 284 5.02 -20.07 -1.51
C GLU A 284 6.16 -19.63 -0.59
N ARG A 285 6.02 -19.90 0.70
CA ARG A 285 7.03 -19.59 1.73
C ARG A 285 8.29 -20.42 1.53
N ASN A 286 9.43 -19.77 1.49
CA ASN A 286 10.75 -20.39 1.48
C ASN A 286 11.43 -20.25 2.85
N LYS A 287 11.25 -21.22 3.72
CA LYS A 287 11.85 -21.24 5.07
C LYS A 287 13.37 -21.28 5.06
N GLN A 288 13.97 -21.88 4.03
CA GLN A 288 15.44 -21.95 3.91
C GLN A 288 16.00 -20.57 3.60
N TRP A 289 15.36 -19.83 2.68
CA TRP A 289 15.76 -18.47 2.38
C TRP A 289 15.79 -17.58 3.66
N PHE A 290 14.79 -17.71 4.52
CA PHE A 290 14.77 -16.94 5.76
C PHE A 290 15.94 -17.31 6.69
N LYS A 291 16.23 -18.60 6.86
CA LYS A 291 17.38 -19.09 7.66
C LYS A 291 18.71 -18.55 7.14
N ASP A 292 18.86 -18.47 5.82
CA ASP A 292 20.08 -18.01 5.19
C ASP A 292 20.31 -16.51 5.31
N ASN A 293 19.22 -15.72 5.53
CA ASN A 293 19.29 -14.27 5.51
C ASN A 293 19.08 -13.59 6.89
N ILE A 294 18.60 -14.32 7.89
CA ILE A 294 18.29 -13.72 9.20
C ILE A 294 19.51 -13.11 9.90
N VAL A 295 20.68 -13.70 9.71
CA VAL A 295 21.94 -13.18 10.29
C VAL A 295 22.27 -11.81 9.72
N SER A 296 22.22 -11.67 8.40
CA SER A 296 22.48 -10.37 7.74
C SER A 296 21.48 -9.27 8.14
N MET A 297 20.20 -9.64 8.32
CA MET A 297 19.20 -8.71 8.85
C MET A 297 19.51 -8.28 10.27
N GLY A 298 19.99 -9.20 11.12
CA GLY A 298 20.43 -8.92 12.49
C GLY A 298 21.62 -7.96 12.52
N GLU A 299 22.64 -8.19 11.70
CA GLU A 299 23.83 -7.31 11.61
C GLU A 299 23.47 -5.86 11.22
N VAL A 300 22.52 -5.71 10.27
CA VAL A 300 22.02 -4.37 9.93
C VAL A 300 21.29 -3.74 11.11
N TRP A 301 20.49 -4.49 11.84
CA TRP A 301 19.79 -3.99 13.02
C TRP A 301 20.76 -3.61 14.16
N ASP A 302 21.76 -4.43 14.42
CA ASP A 302 22.80 -4.14 15.42
C ASP A 302 23.53 -2.84 15.07
N THR A 303 23.79 -2.61 13.78
CA THR A 303 24.33 -1.34 13.28
C THR A 303 23.40 -0.16 13.59
N VAL A 304 22.09 -0.32 13.36
CA VAL A 304 21.10 0.73 13.69
C VAL A 304 21.14 1.05 15.18
N LEU A 305 21.14 0.03 16.04
CA LEU A 305 21.19 0.24 17.50
C LEU A 305 22.47 0.94 17.94
N ALA A 306 23.61 0.53 17.42
CA ALA A 306 24.90 1.16 17.71
C ALA A 306 24.92 2.63 17.26
N GLU A 307 24.46 2.92 16.05
CA GLU A 307 24.52 4.28 15.49
C GLU A 307 23.44 5.22 16.02
N ARG A 308 22.34 4.71 16.55
CA ARG A 308 21.42 5.54 17.37
C ARG A 308 22.10 6.16 18.59
N VAL A 309 23.13 5.49 19.12
CA VAL A 309 23.91 5.96 20.29
C VAL A 309 25.14 6.75 19.86
N THR A 310 25.91 6.24 18.89
CA THR A 310 27.22 6.83 18.51
C THR A 310 27.11 7.93 17.45
N GLY A 311 25.96 8.06 16.80
CA GLY A 311 25.72 9.02 15.72
C GLY A 311 25.79 8.39 14.33
N TYR A 312 24.95 8.91 13.44
CA TYR A 312 24.74 8.41 12.07
C TYR A 312 25.00 9.48 10.99
N GLU A 313 25.59 10.63 11.37
CA GLU A 313 25.78 11.78 10.47
C GLU A 313 26.64 11.45 9.24
N HIS A 314 27.58 10.52 9.39
CA HIS A 314 28.48 10.05 8.33
C HIS A 314 27.71 9.32 7.18
N ARG A 315 26.48 8.89 7.42
CA ARG A 315 25.61 8.21 6.44
C ARG A 315 24.84 9.18 5.56
N LYS A 316 24.77 10.45 5.92
CA LYS A 316 24.05 11.46 5.13
C LYS A 316 24.73 11.65 3.77
N PRO A 317 23.97 11.87 2.69
CA PRO A 317 24.54 12.21 1.39
C PRO A 317 25.43 13.44 1.52
N LYS A 318 26.65 13.38 1.00
CA LYS A 318 27.52 14.57 0.93
C LYS A 318 26.81 15.60 0.06
N LYS A 319 26.61 16.83 0.56
CA LYS A 319 26.17 17.96 -0.26
C LYS A 319 27.16 18.11 -1.41
N ARG A 320 26.68 18.08 -2.67
CA ARG A 320 27.51 18.48 -3.80
C ARG A 320 27.89 19.94 -3.58
N THR A 321 29.14 20.21 -3.29
CA THR A 321 29.69 21.54 -3.37
C THR A 321 29.70 21.92 -4.84
N ASN A 322 28.97 22.97 -5.21
CA ASN A 322 29.01 23.57 -6.55
C ASN A 322 30.40 24.20 -6.77
N ASN A 323 31.39 23.42 -7.11
CA ASN A 323 32.69 23.85 -7.63
C ASN A 323 32.89 23.16 -9.00
N ASP A 324 32.03 23.47 -9.95
CA ASP A 324 32.29 23.29 -11.37
C ASP A 324 31.37 24.24 -12.16
N VAL A 325 31.69 25.54 -12.00
CA VAL A 325 31.22 26.56 -12.95
C VAL A 325 32.29 26.66 -14.03
N SER A 326 32.26 25.78 -15.01
CA SER A 326 32.80 26.07 -16.35
C SER A 326 32.45 24.97 -17.35
N LYS A 327 31.23 24.98 -17.84
CA LYS A 327 30.91 24.61 -19.24
C LYS A 327 29.59 25.30 -19.59
N GLN A 328 29.74 26.45 -20.21
CA GLN A 328 28.64 27.13 -20.89
C GLN A 328 28.07 26.21 -21.97
N THR A 329 26.85 25.77 -21.77
CA THR A 329 26.04 25.19 -22.83
C THR A 329 25.02 26.25 -23.23
N THR A 330 25.21 26.82 -24.41
CA THR A 330 24.35 27.81 -25.04
C THR A 330 22.97 27.24 -25.23
N ILE A 331 22.00 27.73 -24.46
CA ILE A 331 20.56 27.42 -24.65
C ILE A 331 20.05 28.39 -25.67
N LYS A 332 19.66 27.90 -26.85
CA LYS A 332 18.87 28.65 -27.83
C LYS A 332 17.47 28.87 -27.26
N GLN A 333 17.16 30.15 -27.03
CA GLN A 333 15.80 30.59 -26.71
C GLN A 333 14.90 30.41 -27.95
N TYR A 334 13.83 29.63 -27.79
CA TYR A 334 12.67 29.74 -28.66
C TYR A 334 11.59 30.49 -27.89
N ASN A 335 11.39 31.76 -28.31
CA ASN A 335 10.25 32.56 -27.91
C ASN A 335 9.13 32.31 -28.92
N GLU A 336 8.03 31.71 -28.52
CA GLU A 336 6.72 31.93 -29.12
C GLU A 336 5.65 32.01 -28.03
N PRO A 337 4.76 33.02 -28.10
CA PRO A 337 3.73 33.21 -27.08
C PRO A 337 2.48 32.38 -27.39
N LEU A 338 2.08 31.51 -26.47
CA LEU A 338 0.78 30.87 -26.56
C LEU A 338 -0.31 31.79 -25.99
N SER A 339 -1.32 32.06 -26.83
CA SER A 339 -2.51 32.82 -26.50
C SER A 339 -3.44 32.04 -25.55
N PRO A 340 -4.15 32.71 -24.64
CA PRO A 340 -5.04 32.04 -23.68
C PRO A 340 -6.38 31.73 -24.34
N SER A 341 -6.72 30.42 -24.42
CA SER A 341 -8.08 29.98 -24.74
C SER A 341 -8.94 29.91 -23.51
N LYS A 342 -10.09 30.53 -23.58
CA LYS A 342 -11.10 30.72 -22.55
C LYS A 342 -11.70 29.37 -22.12
N VAL A 343 -11.56 29.03 -20.84
CA VAL A 343 -12.35 27.98 -20.18
C VAL A 343 -13.71 28.55 -19.84
N LYS A 344 -14.77 28.06 -20.46
CA LYS A 344 -16.16 28.32 -20.05
C LYS A 344 -16.54 27.37 -18.93
N ARG A 345 -16.79 27.90 -17.75
CA ARG A 345 -17.52 27.21 -16.68
C ARG A 345 -18.98 27.06 -17.11
N THR A 346 -19.45 25.84 -17.21
CA THR A 346 -20.89 25.55 -17.28
C THR A 346 -21.33 24.98 -15.95
N SER A 347 -22.12 25.77 -15.21
CA SER A 347 -22.86 25.33 -14.05
C SER A 347 -24.04 24.49 -14.50
N LEU A 348 -24.12 23.23 -14.11
CA LEU A 348 -25.30 22.39 -14.23
C LEU A 348 -25.99 22.29 -12.86
N PHE A 349 -26.81 23.29 -12.56
CA PHE A 349 -27.91 23.15 -11.63
C PHE A 349 -29.10 23.93 -12.17
N SER A 350 -30.10 23.26 -12.69
CA SER A 350 -31.51 23.65 -12.58
C SER A 350 -32.43 22.50 -12.93
N SER A 351 -33.26 22.19 -11.96
CA SER A 351 -34.66 21.66 -12.05
C SER A 351 -34.87 20.28 -12.67
N TYR A 352 -35.10 19.28 -11.83
CA TYR A 352 -36.45 18.77 -11.53
C TYR A 352 -36.35 17.87 -10.29
#